data_421e6bf0fe3c554f9b3407f0fd117e3d
#
_entry.id   421e6bf0fe3c554f9b3407f0fd117e3d
#
_cell.length_a   1.000
_cell.length_b   1.000
_cell.length_c   1.000
_cell.angle_alpha   90.00
_cell.angle_beta   90.00
_cell.angle_gamma   90.00
#
_symmetry.space_group_name_H-M   'P 1'
#
loop_
_entity.id
_entity.type
_entity.pdbx_description
1 polymer ?
#
loop_
_entity_poly.entity_id
_entity_poly.type
_entity_poly.pdbx_seq_one_letter_code
_entity_poly.pdbx_strand_id
1 'polypeptide(L)'
;MKTKKVKPIGRTIRLCRQYNGFSQTELGEKVGFPKNSAGIRIGQYENERSIAKARIATKLAKILGIHKFAISKLSIDSELETLHTLFKIDMVYGLNWNKNGDTVSLSFPDDCTTINRYLKKVYEARQALIKGEITYEDYVYIQNACGTYKKKEG
;
A
#
# COMPACT_ATOMS: atom_id res chain seq x y z
N MET A 1 -20.97 -5.66 13.69
CA MET A 1 -20.65 -4.51 12.81
C MET A 1 -20.23 -5.03 11.44
N LYS A 2 -20.97 -4.72 10.38
CA LYS A 2 -20.51 -5.01 9.00
C LYS A 2 -19.34 -4.08 8.73
N THR A 3 -18.12 -4.58 8.80
CA THR A 3 -16.94 -3.84 8.35
C THR A 3 -17.13 -3.48 6.88
N LYS A 4 -17.22 -2.18 6.59
CA LYS A 4 -17.29 -1.67 5.22
C LYS A 4 -16.09 -2.26 4.47
N LYS A 5 -16.34 -3.10 3.47
CA LYS A 5 -15.27 -3.80 2.73
C LYS A 5 -14.34 -2.73 2.15
N VAL A 6 -13.17 -2.56 2.76
CA VAL A 6 -12.17 -1.58 2.31
C VAL A 6 -11.64 -2.09 0.97
N LYS A 7 -11.53 -1.21 -0.01
CA LYS A 7 -10.94 -1.48 -1.33
C LYS A 7 -9.47 -1.01 -1.31
N PRO A 8 -8.53 -1.83 -0.81
CA PRO A 8 -7.20 -1.35 -0.47
C PRO A 8 -6.40 -0.93 -1.69
N ILE A 9 -6.52 -1.66 -2.81
CA ILE A 9 -5.79 -1.38 -4.05
C ILE A 9 -6.24 -0.05 -4.65
N GLY A 10 -7.55 0.11 -4.84
CA GLY A 10 -8.11 1.32 -5.43
C GLY A 10 -7.86 2.56 -4.58
N ARG A 11 -7.97 2.40 -3.26
CA ARG A 11 -7.65 3.47 -2.31
C ARG A 11 -6.17 3.87 -2.38
N THR A 12 -5.25 2.90 -2.46
CA THR A 12 -3.81 3.16 -2.62
C THR A 12 -3.53 3.92 -3.92
N ILE A 13 -4.10 3.48 -5.05
CA ILE A 13 -3.95 4.19 -6.33
C ILE A 13 -4.41 5.64 -6.21
N ARG A 14 -5.61 5.87 -5.65
CA ARG A 14 -6.18 7.21 -5.49
C ARG A 14 -5.30 8.12 -4.63
N LEU A 15 -4.91 7.67 -3.43
CA LEU A 15 -4.13 8.48 -2.49
C LEU A 15 -2.73 8.77 -3.04
N CYS A 16 -2.06 7.79 -3.65
CA CYS A 16 -0.76 8.02 -4.28
C CYS A 16 -0.85 8.91 -5.51
N ARG A 17 -1.96 8.86 -6.27
CA ARG A 17 -2.22 9.81 -7.37
C ARG A 17 -2.37 11.24 -6.84
N GLN A 18 -3.19 11.42 -5.81
CA GLN A 18 -3.40 12.72 -5.17
C GLN A 18 -2.10 13.27 -4.57
N TYR A 19 -1.32 12.44 -3.89
CA TYR A 19 0.01 12.78 -3.38
C TYR A 19 0.94 13.31 -4.49
N ASN A 20 0.89 12.72 -5.69
CA ASN A 20 1.67 13.15 -6.85
C ASN A 20 1.04 14.33 -7.60
N GLY A 21 -0.13 14.83 -7.20
CA GLY A 21 -0.82 15.96 -7.82
C GLY A 21 -1.46 15.65 -9.18
N PHE A 22 -1.66 14.37 -9.53
CA PHE A 22 -2.26 14.01 -10.82
C PHE A 22 -3.79 13.96 -10.74
N SER A 23 -4.46 14.45 -11.78
CA SER A 23 -5.84 14.09 -12.09
C SER A 23 -5.93 12.63 -12.57
N GLN A 24 -7.13 12.06 -12.58
CA GLN A 24 -7.34 10.72 -13.13
C GLN A 24 -6.95 10.65 -14.61
N THR A 25 -7.27 11.70 -15.37
CA THR A 25 -6.93 11.79 -16.80
C THR A 25 -5.42 11.84 -17.01
N GLU A 26 -4.72 12.71 -16.31
CA GLU A 26 -3.25 12.83 -16.42
C GLU A 26 -2.54 11.53 -16.06
N LEU A 27 -2.96 10.87 -14.98
CA LEU A 27 -2.39 9.56 -14.64
C LEU A 27 -2.66 8.53 -15.74
N GLY A 28 -3.87 8.51 -16.29
CA GLY A 28 -4.24 7.58 -17.34
C GLY A 28 -3.45 7.82 -18.65
N GLU A 29 -3.25 9.06 -19.03
CA GLU A 29 -2.43 9.42 -20.19
C GLU A 29 -0.95 9.00 -19.98
N LYS A 30 -0.40 9.22 -18.80
CA LYS A 30 0.97 8.77 -18.44
C LYS A 30 1.12 7.24 -18.50
N VAL A 31 0.08 6.50 -18.17
CA VAL A 31 0.04 5.03 -18.31
C VAL A 31 -0.01 4.60 -19.77
N GLY A 32 -0.48 5.47 -20.65
CA GLY A 32 -0.60 5.26 -22.11
C GLY A 32 -2.02 4.95 -22.56
N PHE A 33 -3.05 5.39 -21.81
CA PHE A 33 -4.44 5.31 -22.26
C PHE A 33 -4.78 6.52 -23.15
N PRO A 34 -5.66 6.35 -24.15
CA PRO A 34 -6.17 7.47 -24.94
C PRO A 34 -6.87 8.50 -24.05
N LYS A 35 -6.69 9.80 -24.32
CA LYS A 35 -7.20 10.92 -23.52
C LYS A 35 -8.69 10.81 -23.19
N ASN A 36 -9.50 10.40 -24.15
CA ASN A 36 -10.96 10.26 -24.00
C ASN A 36 -11.39 9.12 -23.05
N SER A 37 -10.53 8.17 -22.74
CA SER A 37 -10.81 7.03 -21.83
C SER A 37 -9.90 6.97 -20.62
N ALA A 38 -8.85 7.80 -20.57
CA ALA A 38 -7.81 7.76 -19.54
C ALA A 38 -8.38 7.90 -18.13
N GLY A 39 -9.13 8.97 -17.87
CA GLY A 39 -9.74 9.23 -16.57
C GLY A 39 -10.76 8.16 -16.15
N ILE A 40 -11.57 7.68 -17.11
CA ILE A 40 -12.56 6.62 -16.86
C ILE A 40 -11.87 5.34 -16.38
N ARG A 41 -10.78 4.93 -17.05
CA ARG A 41 -10.02 3.72 -16.69
C ARG A 41 -9.38 3.83 -15.33
N ILE A 42 -8.76 4.96 -15.00
CA ILE A 42 -8.20 5.19 -13.66
C ILE A 42 -9.32 5.18 -12.60
N GLY A 43 -10.45 5.83 -12.86
CA GLY A 43 -11.61 5.79 -11.98
C GLY A 43 -12.13 4.36 -11.74
N GLN A 44 -12.12 3.50 -12.75
CA GLN A 44 -12.47 2.08 -12.61
C GLN A 44 -11.49 1.34 -11.69
N TYR A 45 -10.18 1.58 -11.79
CA TYR A 45 -9.18 0.99 -10.90
C TYR A 45 -9.30 1.52 -9.46
N GLU A 46 -9.48 2.82 -9.28
CA GLU A 46 -9.65 3.44 -7.96
C GLU A 46 -10.92 2.96 -7.23
N ASN A 47 -11.97 2.62 -7.96
CA ASN A 47 -13.21 2.07 -7.43
C ASN A 47 -13.24 0.53 -7.42
N GLU A 48 -12.16 -0.12 -7.84
CA GLU A 48 -12.02 -1.57 -7.99
C GLU A 48 -13.17 -2.22 -8.81
N ARG A 49 -13.71 -1.48 -9.78
CA ARG A 49 -14.62 -2.02 -10.79
C ARG A 49 -13.88 -2.81 -11.86
N SER A 50 -12.59 -2.56 -11.97
CA SER A 50 -11.64 -3.28 -12.82
C SER A 50 -10.31 -3.42 -12.08
N ILE A 51 -9.58 -4.50 -12.35
CA ILE A 51 -8.25 -4.75 -11.80
C ILE A 51 -7.22 -4.52 -12.91
N ALA A 52 -6.20 -3.73 -12.61
CA ALA A 52 -5.12 -3.50 -13.54
C ALA A 52 -4.33 -4.79 -13.80
N LYS A 53 -4.23 -5.20 -15.07
CA LYS A 53 -3.38 -6.32 -15.47
C LYS A 53 -1.92 -6.02 -15.14
N ALA A 54 -1.10 -7.04 -14.96
CA ALA A 54 0.29 -6.93 -14.50
C ALA A 54 1.11 -5.83 -15.20
N ARG A 55 1.00 -5.73 -16.55
CA ARG A 55 1.69 -4.68 -17.32
C ARG A 55 1.25 -3.27 -16.94
N ILE A 56 -0.06 -3.05 -16.75
CA ILE A 56 -0.61 -1.75 -16.35
C ILE A 56 -0.27 -1.44 -14.90
N ALA A 57 -0.40 -2.43 -14.01
CA ALA A 57 -0.02 -2.28 -12.60
C ALA A 57 1.46 -1.88 -12.43
N THR A 58 2.37 -2.49 -13.21
CA THR A 58 3.79 -2.11 -13.20
C THR A 58 4.01 -0.67 -13.66
N LYS A 59 3.31 -0.22 -14.73
CA LYS A 59 3.40 1.17 -15.18
C LYS A 59 2.84 2.14 -14.15
N LEU A 60 1.65 1.85 -13.59
CA LEU A 60 1.04 2.65 -12.52
C LEU A 60 1.98 2.80 -11.34
N ALA A 61 2.53 1.68 -10.84
CA ALA A 61 3.45 1.68 -9.71
C ALA A 61 4.68 2.58 -9.98
N LYS A 62 5.28 2.45 -11.17
CA LYS A 62 6.43 3.28 -11.58
C LYS A 62 6.10 4.77 -11.62
N ILE A 63 4.94 5.14 -12.19
CA ILE A 63 4.52 6.54 -12.30
C ILE A 63 4.18 7.13 -10.93
N LEU A 64 3.53 6.34 -10.09
CA LEU A 64 3.14 6.73 -8.74
C LEU A 64 4.30 6.71 -7.73
N GLY A 65 5.46 6.13 -8.09
CA GLY A 65 6.61 6.03 -7.19
C GLY A 65 6.41 5.03 -6.04
N ILE A 66 5.61 3.98 -6.26
CA ILE A 66 5.31 2.94 -5.28
C ILE A 66 5.76 1.56 -5.75
N HIS A 67 5.83 0.60 -4.83
CA HIS A 67 6.16 -0.77 -5.20
C HIS A 67 4.95 -1.46 -5.86
N LYS A 68 5.19 -2.26 -6.92
CA LYS A 68 4.12 -2.96 -7.65
C LYS A 68 3.22 -3.83 -6.76
N PHE A 69 3.76 -4.40 -5.68
CA PHE A 69 2.99 -5.20 -4.73
C PHE A 69 1.97 -4.39 -3.93
N ALA A 70 2.14 -3.06 -3.79
CA ALA A 70 1.18 -2.19 -3.14
C ALA A 70 -0.19 -2.13 -3.85
N ILE A 71 -0.21 -2.43 -5.15
CA ILE A 71 -1.41 -2.43 -6.00
C ILE A 71 -1.68 -3.78 -6.67
N SER A 72 -1.00 -4.83 -6.21
CA SER A 72 -1.28 -6.21 -6.62
C SER A 72 -2.44 -6.79 -5.81
N LYS A 73 -3.25 -7.64 -6.44
CA LYS A 73 -4.36 -8.30 -5.74
C LYS A 73 -3.82 -9.19 -4.63
N LEU A 74 -4.22 -8.90 -3.40
CA LEU A 74 -4.10 -9.79 -2.25
C LEU A 74 -5.51 -10.25 -1.89
N SER A 75 -5.76 -11.55 -1.92
CA SER A 75 -7.03 -12.11 -1.48
C SER A 75 -6.96 -12.31 0.03
N ILE A 76 -7.53 -11.38 0.78
CA ILE A 76 -7.78 -11.49 2.22
C ILE A 76 -9.26 -11.16 2.39
N ASP A 77 -10.11 -12.17 2.22
CA ASP A 77 -11.56 -11.99 2.23
C ASP A 77 -12.19 -12.39 3.57
N SER A 78 -11.42 -13.04 4.46
CA SER A 78 -11.85 -13.45 5.80
C SER A 78 -10.74 -13.35 6.85
N GLU A 79 -11.13 -13.34 8.13
CA GLU A 79 -10.18 -13.39 9.25
C GLU A 79 -9.34 -14.68 9.22
N LEU A 80 -9.95 -15.78 8.79
CA LEU A 80 -9.27 -17.07 8.68
C LEU A 80 -8.20 -17.07 7.59
N GLU A 81 -8.49 -16.47 6.43
CA GLU A 81 -7.48 -16.28 5.37
C GLU A 81 -6.35 -15.36 5.82
N THR A 82 -6.67 -14.32 6.57
CA THR A 82 -5.68 -13.43 7.19
C THR A 82 -4.77 -14.22 8.13
N LEU A 83 -5.35 -15.04 9.00
CA LEU A 83 -4.60 -15.87 9.95
C LEU A 83 -3.70 -16.89 9.25
N HIS A 84 -4.21 -17.59 8.23
CA HIS A 84 -3.40 -18.52 7.44
C HIS A 84 -2.31 -17.83 6.63
N THR A 85 -2.52 -16.59 6.18
CA THR A 85 -1.47 -15.79 5.55
C THR A 85 -0.37 -15.46 6.55
N LEU A 86 -0.73 -15.08 7.77
CA LEU A 86 0.22 -14.84 8.86
C LEU A 86 1.04 -16.10 9.20
N PHE A 87 0.41 -17.27 9.27
CA PHE A 87 1.12 -18.53 9.49
C PHE A 87 2.12 -18.88 8.39
N LYS A 88 1.78 -18.56 7.12
CA LYS A 88 2.74 -18.73 6.01
C LYS A 88 3.92 -17.76 6.13
N ILE A 89 3.69 -16.54 6.58
CA ILE A 89 4.75 -15.56 6.86
C ILE A 89 5.64 -16.09 7.98
N ASP A 90 5.05 -16.64 9.05
CA ASP A 90 5.80 -17.25 10.16
C ASP A 90 6.65 -18.43 9.69
N MET A 91 6.09 -19.32 8.87
CA MET A 91 6.85 -20.46 8.29
C MET A 91 8.05 -20.03 7.44
N VAL A 92 7.96 -18.86 6.78
CA VAL A 92 9.03 -18.34 5.91
C VAL A 92 10.10 -17.60 6.70
N TYR A 93 9.71 -16.79 7.69
CA TYR A 93 10.60 -15.86 8.37
C TYR A 93 10.89 -16.24 9.84
N GLY A 94 10.11 -17.15 10.45
CA GLY A 94 10.27 -17.52 11.86
C GLY A 94 9.96 -16.36 12.79
N LEU A 95 8.72 -15.89 12.82
CA LEU A 95 8.32 -14.75 13.63
C LEU A 95 8.54 -14.99 15.13
N ASN A 96 8.96 -13.97 15.84
CA ASN A 96 8.99 -13.99 17.30
C ASN A 96 7.58 -13.74 17.85
N TRP A 97 7.09 -14.65 18.66
CA TRP A 97 5.80 -14.57 19.33
C TRP A 97 6.00 -14.10 20.77
N ASN A 98 5.45 -12.94 21.11
CA ASN A 98 5.57 -12.36 22.45
C ASN A 98 4.19 -12.23 23.09
N LYS A 99 4.06 -12.61 24.36
CA LYS A 99 2.83 -12.48 25.15
C LYS A 99 3.05 -11.49 26.29
N ASN A 100 2.17 -10.51 26.39
CA ASN A 100 2.13 -9.57 27.52
C ASN A 100 0.69 -9.47 28.03
N GLY A 101 0.43 -10.08 29.17
CA GLY A 101 -0.94 -10.28 29.68
C GLY A 101 -1.77 -11.08 28.70
N ASP A 102 -2.91 -10.54 28.26
CA ASP A 102 -3.80 -11.16 27.26
C ASP A 102 -3.47 -10.75 25.81
N THR A 103 -2.48 -9.88 25.62
CA THR A 103 -2.07 -9.42 24.29
C THR A 103 -0.94 -10.27 23.74
N VAL A 104 -1.10 -10.74 22.49
CA VAL A 104 -0.05 -11.39 21.72
C VAL A 104 0.45 -10.43 20.65
N SER A 105 1.76 -10.27 20.54
CA SER A 105 2.41 -9.49 19.51
C SER A 105 3.42 -10.33 18.72
N LEU A 106 3.66 -9.94 17.49
CA LEU A 106 4.55 -10.60 16.56
C LEU A 106 5.61 -9.62 16.09
N SER A 107 6.85 -10.11 15.96
CA SER A 107 7.93 -9.35 15.36
C SER A 107 8.77 -10.22 14.45
N PHE A 108 9.41 -9.61 13.45
CA PHE A 108 10.36 -10.30 12.60
C PHE A 108 11.69 -10.46 13.35
N PRO A 109 12.44 -11.58 13.12
CA PRO A 109 13.78 -11.77 13.63
C PRO A 109 14.74 -10.64 13.23
N ASP A 110 15.81 -10.45 13.99
CA ASP A 110 16.77 -9.34 13.78
C ASP A 110 17.49 -9.42 12.43
N ASP A 111 17.68 -10.60 11.88
CA ASP A 111 18.29 -10.85 10.57
C ASP A 111 17.36 -10.42 9.40
N CYS A 112 16.08 -10.24 9.63
CA CYS A 112 15.15 -9.64 8.68
C CYS A 112 15.34 -8.11 8.54
N THR A 113 16.58 -7.68 8.33
CA THR A 113 17.03 -6.27 8.40
C THR A 113 16.25 -5.32 7.48
N THR A 114 15.93 -5.77 6.26
CA THR A 114 15.15 -4.96 5.31
C THR A 114 13.72 -4.74 5.78
N ILE A 115 13.04 -5.80 6.23
CA ILE A 115 11.67 -5.71 6.74
C ILE A 115 11.64 -4.81 7.96
N ASN A 116 12.50 -5.06 8.95
CA ASN A 116 12.57 -4.29 10.20
C ASN A 116 12.85 -2.81 9.95
N ARG A 117 13.74 -2.48 8.99
CA ARG A 117 14.00 -1.09 8.57
C ARG A 117 12.75 -0.41 8.03
N TYR A 118 11.95 -1.10 7.20
CA TYR A 118 10.72 -0.51 6.66
C TYR A 118 9.62 -0.42 7.69
N LEU A 119 9.45 -1.41 8.56
CA LEU A 119 8.50 -1.34 9.67
C LEU A 119 8.79 -0.14 10.58
N LYS A 120 10.07 0.11 10.88
CA LYS A 120 10.48 1.30 11.65
C LYS A 120 10.08 2.60 10.95
N LYS A 121 10.34 2.74 9.64
CA LYS A 121 9.94 3.92 8.87
C LYS A 121 8.42 4.13 8.87
N VAL A 122 7.65 3.07 8.69
CA VAL A 122 6.18 3.14 8.71
C VAL A 122 5.68 3.51 10.11
N TYR A 123 6.32 2.99 11.17
CA TYR A 123 6.00 3.37 12.53
C TYR A 123 6.26 4.85 12.78
N GLU A 124 7.43 5.37 12.39
CA GLU A 124 7.79 6.79 12.51
C GLU A 124 6.80 7.69 11.76
N ALA A 125 6.44 7.32 10.53
CA ALA A 125 5.42 8.02 9.74
C ALA A 125 4.04 7.99 10.42
N ARG A 126 3.66 6.88 11.05
CA ARG A 126 2.41 6.79 11.79
C ARG A 126 2.40 7.69 13.02
N GLN A 127 3.52 7.81 13.73
CA GLN A 127 3.65 8.76 14.84
C GLN A 127 3.54 10.21 14.36
N ALA A 128 4.19 10.55 13.24
CA ALA A 128 4.09 11.87 12.62
C ALA A 128 2.66 12.20 12.19
N LEU A 129 1.92 11.22 11.63
CA LEU A 129 0.50 11.38 11.30
C LEU A 129 -0.35 11.65 12.54
N ILE A 130 -0.13 10.91 13.63
CA ILE A 130 -0.88 11.10 14.90
C ILE A 130 -0.64 12.49 15.47
N LYS A 131 0.58 13.03 15.33
CA LYS A 131 0.94 14.38 15.76
C LYS A 131 0.48 15.49 14.79
N GLY A 132 -0.07 15.13 13.63
CA GLY A 132 -0.48 16.09 12.58
C GLY A 132 0.69 16.71 11.81
N GLU A 133 1.88 16.13 11.87
CA GLU A 133 3.10 16.60 11.18
C GLU A 133 3.10 16.23 9.68
N ILE A 134 2.33 15.21 9.31
CA ILE A 134 2.12 14.78 7.92
C ILE A 134 0.65 14.49 7.66
N THR A 135 0.25 14.50 6.38
CA THR A 135 -1.11 14.14 5.96
C THR A 135 -1.31 12.62 5.88
N TYR A 136 -2.57 12.19 5.77
CA TYR A 136 -2.88 10.77 5.57
C TYR A 136 -2.37 10.26 4.19
N GLU A 137 -2.39 11.11 3.17
CA GLU A 137 -1.83 10.82 1.85
C GLU A 137 -0.32 10.59 1.91
N ASP A 138 0.40 11.43 2.67
CA ASP A 138 1.84 11.26 2.91
C ASP A 138 2.13 9.92 3.59
N TYR A 139 1.37 9.59 4.63
CA TYR A 139 1.50 8.32 5.35
C TYR A 139 1.29 7.11 4.42
N VAL A 140 0.21 7.12 3.65
CA VAL A 140 -0.08 6.01 2.71
C VAL A 140 1.00 5.91 1.63
N TYR A 141 1.51 7.06 1.15
CA TYR A 141 2.62 7.05 0.20
C TYR A 141 3.88 6.43 0.80
N ILE A 142 4.31 6.85 2.00
CA ILE A 142 5.47 6.31 2.71
C ILE A 142 5.34 4.80 2.91
N GLN A 143 4.16 4.33 3.32
CA GLN A 143 3.87 2.92 3.54
C GLN A 143 4.05 2.08 2.27
N ASN A 144 3.70 2.62 1.10
CA ASN A 144 3.66 1.88 -0.16
C ASN A 144 4.88 2.12 -1.06
N ALA A 145 5.68 3.14 -0.78
CA ALA A 145 6.87 3.49 -1.56
C ALA A 145 8.11 2.65 -1.24
N CYS A 146 8.02 1.62 -0.40
CA CYS A 146 9.10 0.74 0.08
C CYS A 146 10.38 0.78 -0.78
N GLY A 147 11.40 1.56 -0.33
CA GLY A 147 12.70 1.67 -1.02
C GLY A 147 12.77 2.67 -2.18
N THR A 148 11.66 3.23 -2.63
CA THR A 148 11.61 4.23 -3.72
C THR A 148 11.31 5.65 -3.21
N TYR A 149 11.06 5.82 -1.90
CA TYR A 149 10.72 7.11 -1.30
C TYR A 149 11.84 8.13 -1.50
N LYS A 150 11.54 9.17 -2.28
CA LYS A 150 12.29 10.42 -2.31
C LYS A 150 11.44 11.47 -1.59
N LYS A 151 11.98 12.08 -0.53
CA LYS A 151 11.34 13.23 0.13
C LYS A 151 11.07 14.29 -0.93
N LYS A 152 9.85 14.83 -1.01
CA LYS A 152 9.59 16.04 -1.80
C LYS A 152 10.47 17.14 -1.22
N GLU A 153 11.43 17.62 -1.99
CA GLU A 153 12.09 18.89 -1.69
C GLU A 153 11.03 19.97 -1.89
N GLY A 154 10.75 20.70 -0.82
CA GLY A 154 9.78 21.77 -0.76
C GLY A 154 10.18 22.97 -1.61
#